data_10649fff7ceda6ba8918d99a62cc84d4
#
_entry.id   10649fff7ceda6ba8918d99a62cc84d4
#
_cell.length_a   1.000
_cell.length_b   1.000
_cell.length_c   1.000
_cell.angle_alpha   90.00
_cell.angle_beta   90.00
_cell.angle_gamma   90.00
#
_symmetry.space_group_name_H-M   'P 1'
#
loop_
_entity.id
_entity.type
_entity.pdbx_description
1 polymer ?
#
loop_
_entity_poly.entity_id
_entity_poly.type
_entity_poly.pdbx_seq_one_letter_code
_entity_poly.pdbx_strand_id
1 'polypeptide(L)'
;IEVADAVGVEIAAPPGMGEMTNQLQSLVANMGKGKRKARKLKVKEALKMVRDEEASRLVNEEELKAKALEAVEQHGIVFIDEIDKVAKRGNVGGADVSREGVQRDLLPLIEGCTVNTKLGMVKTDHILFIASGAFHLSKPSDLVPELQGRLPIRVELKALTPEDFERILQEPHASLTEQYQALLKTEGLNIEFLADGIKRLAEIAYQVNEKTENIGARRLHTLLERLLEEVSFSAGDLASTHDEAPIQIDAAYVNSHLGELSLIHISEPTRQEAIS
;
A
#
# COMPACT_ATOMS: atom_id res chain seq x y z
N ILE A 1 -38.20 -10.75 11.27
CA ILE A 1 -37.86 -9.94 10.11
C ILE A 1 -37.48 -10.88 8.98
N GLU A 2 -38.08 -10.66 7.82
CA GLU A 2 -37.74 -11.36 6.59
C GLU A 2 -36.55 -10.64 5.92
N VAL A 3 -35.43 -11.32 5.80
CA VAL A 3 -34.19 -10.77 5.21
C VAL A 3 -33.86 -11.57 3.97
N ALA A 4 -33.39 -10.89 2.92
CA ALA A 4 -32.84 -11.53 1.73
C ALA A 4 -31.61 -12.34 2.08
N ASP A 5 -31.56 -13.62 1.75
CA ASP A 5 -30.38 -14.47 1.92
C ASP A 5 -29.44 -14.21 0.74
N ALA A 6 -28.28 -13.68 1.00
CA ALA A 6 -27.20 -13.65 0.01
C ALA A 6 -26.65 -15.08 -0.13
N VAL A 7 -27.13 -15.83 -1.10
CA VAL A 7 -26.60 -17.16 -1.44
C VAL A 7 -25.29 -16.93 -2.20
N GLY A 8 -24.19 -16.86 -1.49
CA GLY A 8 -22.87 -16.98 -2.08
C GLY A 8 -22.65 -18.44 -2.48
N VAL A 9 -22.86 -18.78 -3.73
CA VAL A 9 -22.42 -20.07 -4.29
C VAL A 9 -21.04 -19.85 -4.88
N GLU A 10 -20.00 -20.28 -4.16
CA GLU A 10 -18.66 -20.42 -4.73
C GLU A 10 -18.66 -21.63 -5.68
N ILE A 11 -18.65 -21.36 -6.98
CA ILE A 11 -18.46 -22.39 -7.99
C ILE A 11 -16.96 -22.41 -8.30
N ALA A 12 -16.27 -23.43 -7.78
CA ALA A 12 -14.89 -23.71 -8.15
C ALA A 12 -14.84 -24.21 -9.61
N ALA A 13 -14.29 -23.40 -10.51
CA ALA A 13 -14.11 -23.75 -11.91
C ALA A 13 -12.68 -24.18 -12.21
N PRO A 14 -12.48 -25.14 -13.12
CA PRO A 14 -11.15 -25.48 -13.62
C PRO A 14 -10.51 -24.30 -14.36
N PRO A 15 -9.17 -24.22 -14.42
CA PRO A 15 -8.49 -23.13 -15.10
C PRO A 15 -8.83 -23.12 -16.61
N GLY A 16 -9.36 -21.98 -17.10
CA GLY A 16 -9.73 -21.77 -18.51
C GLY A 16 -11.21 -21.51 -18.80
N MET A 17 -12.13 -21.59 -17.82
CA MET A 17 -13.57 -21.40 -18.02
C MET A 17 -14.16 -20.16 -17.31
N GLY A 18 -13.38 -19.10 -17.13
CA GLY A 18 -13.77 -17.92 -16.33
C GLY A 18 -15.03 -17.19 -16.82
N GLU A 19 -15.24 -17.07 -18.14
CA GLU A 19 -16.40 -16.37 -18.69
C GLU A 19 -17.72 -17.13 -18.46
N MET A 20 -17.69 -18.46 -18.61
CA MET A 20 -18.88 -19.29 -18.41
C MET A 20 -19.26 -19.35 -16.92
N THR A 21 -18.28 -19.31 -16.02
CA THR A 21 -18.50 -19.27 -14.57
C THR A 21 -19.13 -17.95 -14.14
N ASN A 22 -18.69 -16.81 -14.72
CA ASN A 22 -19.28 -15.52 -14.45
C ASN A 22 -20.73 -15.41 -14.94
N GLN A 23 -21.06 -15.99 -16.09
CA GLN A 23 -22.43 -16.05 -16.59
C GLN A 23 -23.33 -16.95 -15.73
N LEU A 24 -22.83 -18.10 -15.28
CA LEU A 24 -23.53 -18.99 -14.36
C LEU A 24 -23.74 -18.34 -12.98
N GLN A 25 -22.73 -17.66 -12.44
CA GLN A 25 -22.86 -16.91 -11.19
C GLN A 25 -23.90 -15.79 -11.29
N SER A 26 -23.97 -15.06 -12.41
CA SER A 26 -24.97 -14.02 -12.63
C SER A 26 -26.39 -14.58 -12.76
N LEU A 27 -26.54 -15.73 -13.41
CA LEU A 27 -27.82 -16.45 -13.50
C LEU A 27 -28.28 -16.99 -12.15
N VAL A 28 -27.38 -17.59 -11.36
CA VAL A 28 -27.69 -18.09 -10.01
C VAL A 28 -28.01 -16.94 -9.06
N ALA A 29 -27.29 -15.83 -9.12
CA ALA A 29 -27.57 -14.62 -8.34
C ALA A 29 -28.94 -14.01 -8.68
N ASN A 30 -29.33 -14.03 -9.96
CA ASN A 30 -30.67 -13.59 -10.38
C ASN A 30 -31.81 -14.56 -9.98
N MET A 31 -31.54 -15.85 -9.95
CA MET A 31 -32.51 -16.85 -9.48
C MET A 31 -32.66 -16.84 -7.95
N GLY A 32 -31.66 -16.37 -7.20
CA GLY A 32 -31.67 -16.25 -5.73
C GLY A 32 -32.43 -15.02 -5.20
N LYS A 33 -32.69 -14.02 -6.04
CA LYS A 33 -33.34 -12.74 -5.63
C LYS A 33 -34.78 -12.85 -5.09
N GLY A 34 -35.38 -14.05 -4.98
CA GLY A 34 -36.74 -14.23 -4.56
C GLY A 34 -36.98 -14.95 -3.23
N LYS A 35 -36.02 -15.55 -2.59
CA LYS A 35 -36.26 -16.31 -1.34
C LYS A 35 -35.88 -15.48 -0.11
N ARG A 36 -36.89 -14.82 0.48
CA ARG A 36 -36.77 -14.23 1.81
C ARG A 36 -36.93 -15.32 2.86
N LYS A 37 -35.97 -15.42 3.78
CA LYS A 37 -36.03 -16.29 4.97
C LYS A 37 -36.34 -15.45 6.20
N ALA A 38 -37.37 -15.83 6.94
CA ALA A 38 -37.65 -15.23 8.24
C ALA A 38 -36.56 -15.64 9.25
N ARG A 39 -35.79 -14.71 9.75
CA ARG A 39 -34.80 -14.92 10.81
C ARG A 39 -35.24 -14.23 12.10
N LYS A 40 -35.10 -14.90 13.25
CA LYS A 40 -35.28 -14.29 14.56
C LYS A 40 -33.90 -13.74 14.99
N LEU A 41 -33.81 -12.44 15.10
CA LEU A 41 -32.57 -11.71 15.48
C LEU A 41 -32.85 -10.77 16.64
N LYS A 42 -31.83 -10.38 17.39
CA LYS A 42 -31.93 -9.30 18.37
C LYS A 42 -32.27 -7.99 17.65
N VAL A 43 -33.07 -7.13 18.28
CA VAL A 43 -33.55 -5.87 17.67
C VAL A 43 -32.39 -5.02 17.13
N LYS A 44 -31.28 -4.92 17.84
CA LYS A 44 -30.10 -4.14 17.43
C LYS A 44 -29.47 -4.68 16.14
N GLU A 45 -29.36 -6.00 16.02
CA GLU A 45 -28.81 -6.66 14.83
C GLU A 45 -29.77 -6.56 13.64
N ALA A 46 -31.06 -6.77 13.90
CA ALA A 46 -32.12 -6.64 12.91
C ALA A 46 -32.18 -5.21 12.34
N LEU A 47 -32.06 -4.19 13.18
CA LEU A 47 -32.07 -2.78 12.75
C LEU A 47 -30.88 -2.46 11.85
N LYS A 48 -29.69 -2.99 12.18
CA LYS A 48 -28.48 -2.84 11.32
C LYS A 48 -28.71 -3.49 9.96
N MET A 49 -29.18 -4.72 9.92
CA MET A 49 -29.41 -5.44 8.64
C MET A 49 -30.47 -4.76 7.76
N VAL A 50 -31.58 -4.29 8.35
CA VAL A 50 -32.62 -3.56 7.60
C VAL A 50 -32.07 -2.24 7.07
N ARG A 51 -31.26 -1.53 7.86
CA ARG A 51 -30.61 -0.29 7.42
C ARG A 51 -29.66 -0.54 6.24
N ASP A 52 -28.86 -1.59 6.31
CA ASP A 52 -27.91 -1.96 5.24
C ASP A 52 -28.67 -2.41 3.97
N GLU A 53 -29.80 -3.16 4.12
CA GLU A 53 -30.65 -3.56 3.00
C GLU A 53 -31.34 -2.35 2.33
N GLU A 54 -31.90 -1.43 3.11
CA GLU A 54 -32.53 -0.21 2.57
C GLU A 54 -31.48 0.74 1.95
N ALA A 55 -30.29 0.87 2.55
CA ALA A 55 -29.19 1.63 1.96
C ALA A 55 -28.80 1.06 0.58
N SER A 56 -28.69 -0.26 0.45
CA SER A 56 -28.40 -0.92 -0.82
C SER A 56 -29.48 -0.71 -1.87
N ARG A 57 -30.76 -0.60 -1.47
CA ARG A 57 -31.87 -0.32 -2.39
C ARG A 57 -31.88 1.12 -2.92
N LEU A 58 -31.37 2.06 -2.12
CA LEU A 58 -31.28 3.47 -2.51
C LEU A 58 -30.13 3.73 -3.49
N VAL A 59 -29.19 2.79 -3.62
CA VAL A 59 -28.07 2.89 -4.56
C VAL A 59 -28.48 2.24 -5.89
N ASN A 60 -28.48 3.03 -6.96
CA ASN A 60 -28.63 2.51 -8.32
C ASN A 60 -27.25 2.00 -8.80
N GLU A 61 -27.05 0.69 -8.76
CA GLU A 61 -25.79 0.05 -9.16
C GLU A 61 -25.37 0.37 -10.60
N GLU A 62 -26.32 0.47 -11.53
CA GLU A 62 -26.04 0.81 -12.93
C GLU A 62 -25.55 2.26 -13.07
N GLU A 63 -26.19 3.18 -12.37
CA GLU A 63 -25.75 4.58 -12.35
C GLU A 63 -24.40 4.73 -11.67
N LEU A 64 -24.15 3.98 -10.59
CA LEU A 64 -22.87 3.97 -9.89
C LEU A 64 -21.75 3.45 -10.79
N LYS A 65 -21.99 2.36 -11.53
CA LYS A 65 -21.04 1.81 -12.51
C LYS A 65 -20.76 2.80 -13.62
N ALA A 66 -21.79 3.41 -14.20
CA ALA A 66 -21.63 4.41 -15.24
C ALA A 66 -20.78 5.60 -14.78
N LYS A 67 -21.07 6.15 -13.60
CA LYS A 67 -20.29 7.24 -13.00
C LYS A 67 -18.84 6.83 -12.68
N ALA A 68 -18.63 5.60 -12.21
CA ALA A 68 -17.30 5.09 -11.93
C ALA A 68 -16.46 4.95 -13.21
N LEU A 69 -17.04 4.42 -14.28
CA LEU A 69 -16.38 4.31 -15.58
C LEU A 69 -16.02 5.69 -16.13
N GLU A 70 -16.96 6.63 -16.12
CA GLU A 70 -16.72 8.01 -16.54
C GLU A 70 -15.62 8.68 -15.69
N ALA A 71 -15.65 8.52 -14.38
CA ALA A 71 -14.63 9.08 -13.49
C ALA A 71 -13.24 8.51 -13.77
N VAL A 72 -13.13 7.20 -14.04
CA VAL A 72 -11.85 6.58 -14.42
C VAL A 72 -11.36 7.09 -15.76
N GLU A 73 -12.23 7.17 -16.77
CA GLU A 73 -11.85 7.65 -18.11
C GLU A 73 -11.42 9.11 -18.13
N GLN A 74 -12.06 9.99 -17.33
CA GLN A 74 -11.83 11.44 -17.39
C GLN A 74 -10.86 11.94 -16.29
N HIS A 75 -10.74 11.23 -15.16
CA HIS A 75 -9.99 11.68 -13.99
C HIS A 75 -9.07 10.60 -13.42
N GLY A 76 -8.91 9.48 -14.13
CA GLY A 76 -8.09 8.35 -13.68
C GLY A 76 -6.60 8.72 -13.61
N ILE A 77 -5.92 8.21 -12.59
CA ILE A 77 -4.46 8.28 -12.45
C ILE A 77 -3.94 6.86 -12.27
N VAL A 78 -2.97 6.46 -13.08
CA VAL A 78 -2.31 5.15 -13.00
C VAL A 78 -0.84 5.34 -12.65
N PHE A 79 -0.41 4.67 -11.57
CA PHE A 79 0.99 4.60 -11.19
C PHE A 79 1.62 3.31 -11.71
N ILE A 80 2.77 3.45 -12.37
CA ILE A 80 3.60 2.34 -12.81
C ILE A 80 4.90 2.43 -12.01
N ASP A 81 5.03 1.58 -10.99
CA ASP A 81 6.23 1.57 -10.16
C ASP A 81 7.32 0.68 -10.74
N GLU A 82 8.57 0.94 -10.36
CA GLU A 82 9.74 0.18 -10.79
C GLU A 82 9.93 0.04 -12.32
N ILE A 83 9.60 1.08 -13.09
CA ILE A 83 9.75 1.08 -14.56
C ILE A 83 11.21 0.83 -15.01
N ASP A 84 12.19 1.10 -14.15
CA ASP A 84 13.60 0.81 -14.38
C ASP A 84 13.90 -0.70 -14.51
N LYS A 85 13.04 -1.57 -13.96
CA LYS A 85 13.21 -3.03 -14.06
C LYS A 85 12.97 -3.55 -15.48
N VAL A 86 12.19 -2.83 -16.27
CA VAL A 86 11.95 -3.16 -17.67
C VAL A 86 12.85 -2.41 -18.65
N ALA A 87 13.71 -1.49 -18.16
CA ALA A 87 14.73 -0.82 -18.97
C ALA A 87 15.84 -1.81 -19.42
N LYS A 88 16.46 -1.54 -20.56
CA LYS A 88 17.60 -2.35 -21.06
C LYS A 88 18.78 -2.24 -20.09
N ARG A 89 19.48 -3.36 -19.83
CA ARG A 89 20.64 -3.43 -18.93
C ARG A 89 21.93 -3.84 -19.67
N GLY A 90 22.11 -3.38 -20.91
CA GLY A 90 23.30 -3.73 -21.70
C GLY A 90 23.15 -5.03 -22.51
N ASN A 91 24.21 -5.42 -23.25
CA ASN A 91 24.20 -6.46 -24.28
C ASN A 91 24.13 -7.92 -23.78
N VAL A 92 23.26 -8.26 -22.85
CA VAL A 92 23.05 -9.64 -22.39
C VAL A 92 21.79 -10.18 -23.07
N GLY A 93 21.99 -10.99 -24.10
CA GLY A 93 20.90 -11.54 -24.94
C GLY A 93 19.87 -12.35 -24.16
N GLY A 94 18.65 -12.33 -24.66
CA GLY A 94 17.50 -13.11 -24.18
C GLY A 94 16.62 -12.40 -23.15
N ALA A 95 17.16 -11.95 -22.04
CA ALA A 95 16.39 -11.21 -21.01
C ALA A 95 15.96 -9.81 -21.45
N ASP A 96 16.73 -9.15 -22.30
CA ASP A 96 16.41 -7.80 -22.81
C ASP A 96 15.25 -7.81 -23.81
N VAL A 97 15.09 -8.90 -24.57
CA VAL A 97 13.92 -9.06 -25.48
C VAL A 97 12.61 -9.12 -24.68
N SER A 98 12.61 -9.84 -23.56
CA SER A 98 11.45 -9.93 -22.66
C SER A 98 11.11 -8.57 -22.03
N ARG A 99 12.11 -7.80 -21.59
CA ARG A 99 11.91 -6.46 -21.01
C ARG A 99 11.38 -5.47 -22.03
N GLU A 100 11.92 -5.49 -23.25
CA GLU A 100 11.40 -4.67 -24.34
C GLU A 100 9.96 -5.05 -24.71
N GLY A 101 9.61 -6.35 -24.65
CA GLY A 101 8.24 -6.83 -24.84
C GLY A 101 7.28 -6.20 -23.85
N VAL A 102 7.61 -6.19 -22.56
CA VAL A 102 6.77 -5.54 -21.52
C VAL A 102 6.59 -4.05 -21.77
N GLN A 103 7.66 -3.33 -22.18
CA GLN A 103 7.55 -1.91 -22.52
C GLN A 103 6.59 -1.70 -23.70
N ARG A 104 6.66 -2.55 -24.73
CA ARG A 104 5.77 -2.50 -25.88
C ARG A 104 4.32 -2.82 -25.55
N ASP A 105 4.09 -3.71 -24.56
CA ASP A 105 2.74 -4.03 -24.06
C ASP A 105 2.12 -2.86 -23.26
N LEU A 106 2.94 -2.01 -22.65
CA LEU A 106 2.48 -0.81 -21.95
C LEU A 106 2.12 0.34 -22.90
N LEU A 107 2.72 0.39 -24.09
CA LEU A 107 2.51 1.48 -25.05
C LEU A 107 1.04 1.71 -25.42
N PRO A 108 0.25 0.69 -25.81
CA PRO A 108 -1.15 0.89 -26.15
C PRO A 108 -1.96 1.51 -25.00
N LEU A 109 -1.65 1.14 -23.75
CA LEU A 109 -2.33 1.68 -22.58
C LEU A 109 -2.06 3.17 -22.40
N ILE A 110 -0.80 3.60 -22.61
CA ILE A 110 -0.36 4.99 -22.46
C ILE A 110 -0.74 5.83 -23.67
N GLU A 111 -0.82 5.24 -24.85
CA GLU A 111 -1.21 5.91 -26.08
C GLU A 111 -2.71 6.12 -26.22
N GLY A 112 -3.50 5.36 -25.51
CA GLY A 112 -4.95 5.33 -25.58
C GLY A 112 -5.47 4.07 -26.24
N CYS A 113 -6.15 3.25 -25.47
CA CYS A 113 -6.84 2.04 -25.94
C CYS A 113 -8.10 1.78 -25.12
N THR A 114 -8.88 0.81 -25.57
CA THR A 114 -10.04 0.34 -24.81
C THR A 114 -9.68 -0.93 -24.07
N VAL A 115 -9.78 -0.90 -22.74
CA VAL A 115 -9.51 -2.04 -21.85
C VAL A 115 -10.82 -2.64 -21.36
N ASN A 116 -10.96 -3.94 -21.43
CA ASN A 116 -12.11 -4.65 -20.90
C ASN A 116 -11.90 -4.88 -19.39
N THR A 117 -12.84 -4.40 -18.58
CA THR A 117 -12.84 -4.58 -17.12
C THR A 117 -14.06 -5.34 -16.66
N LYS A 118 -14.08 -5.78 -15.39
CA LYS A 118 -15.26 -6.43 -14.77
C LYS A 118 -16.51 -5.54 -14.76
N LEU A 119 -16.36 -4.23 -14.84
CA LEU A 119 -17.47 -3.26 -14.79
C LEU A 119 -17.85 -2.73 -16.16
N GLY A 120 -17.05 -2.99 -17.19
CA GLY A 120 -17.27 -2.53 -18.57
C GLY A 120 -15.98 -2.15 -19.27
N MET A 121 -16.11 -1.59 -20.46
CA MET A 121 -14.98 -1.10 -21.23
C MET A 121 -14.53 0.27 -20.72
N VAL A 122 -13.22 0.48 -20.59
CA VAL A 122 -12.59 1.73 -20.17
C VAL A 122 -11.66 2.22 -21.25
N LYS A 123 -11.80 3.48 -21.68
CA LYS A 123 -10.87 4.16 -22.58
C LYS A 123 -9.77 4.83 -21.77
N THR A 124 -8.52 4.66 -22.19
CA THR A 124 -7.36 5.17 -21.44
C THR A 124 -6.82 6.50 -21.95
N ASP A 125 -7.48 7.11 -22.94
CA ASP A 125 -7.02 8.31 -23.66
C ASP A 125 -6.77 9.52 -22.74
N HIS A 126 -7.57 9.68 -21.68
CA HIS A 126 -7.47 10.81 -20.75
C HIS A 126 -6.94 10.42 -19.38
N ILE A 127 -6.46 9.20 -19.21
CA ILE A 127 -5.87 8.74 -17.96
C ILE A 127 -4.44 9.30 -17.84
N LEU A 128 -4.11 9.86 -16.67
CA LEU A 128 -2.76 10.30 -16.37
C LEU A 128 -1.91 9.11 -15.94
N PHE A 129 -0.81 8.86 -16.64
CA PHE A 129 0.17 7.84 -16.28
C PHE A 129 1.38 8.48 -15.60
N ILE A 130 1.73 7.98 -14.42
CA ILE A 130 2.90 8.39 -13.65
C ILE A 130 3.79 7.17 -13.46
N ALA A 131 4.97 7.18 -14.07
CA ALA A 131 5.94 6.11 -13.90
C ALA A 131 7.03 6.51 -12.92
N SER A 132 7.41 5.61 -12.01
CA SER A 132 8.52 5.80 -11.07
C SER A 132 9.56 4.69 -11.22
N GLY A 133 10.81 4.98 -10.89
CA GLY A 133 11.90 4.02 -10.91
C GLY A 133 13.17 4.60 -10.30
N ALA A 134 13.96 3.75 -9.68
CA ALA A 134 15.20 4.16 -9.02
C ALA A 134 16.35 4.38 -10.00
N PHE A 135 16.35 3.72 -11.17
CA PHE A 135 17.37 3.84 -12.23
C PHE A 135 18.84 3.71 -11.77
N HIS A 136 19.11 2.89 -10.73
CA HIS A 136 20.46 2.69 -10.22
C HIS A 136 21.39 2.01 -11.24
N LEU A 137 20.86 1.05 -12.01
CA LEU A 137 21.62 0.25 -12.99
C LEU A 137 21.27 0.56 -14.45
N SER A 138 20.33 1.44 -14.68
CA SER A 138 19.84 1.88 -15.99
C SER A 138 19.53 3.37 -15.93
N LYS A 139 19.26 3.96 -17.09
CA LYS A 139 18.86 5.36 -17.21
C LYS A 139 17.47 5.45 -17.84
N PRO A 140 16.73 6.54 -17.66
CA PRO A 140 15.48 6.77 -18.38
C PRO A 140 15.63 6.69 -19.90
N SER A 141 16.84 7.00 -20.43
CA SER A 141 17.18 6.86 -21.86
C SER A 141 17.28 5.40 -22.34
N ASP A 142 17.31 4.42 -21.43
CA ASP A 142 17.38 3.01 -21.79
C ASP A 142 15.97 2.39 -21.97
N LEU A 143 14.93 3.16 -21.74
CA LEU A 143 13.56 2.84 -22.16
C LEU A 143 13.43 2.97 -23.69
N VAL A 144 12.47 2.25 -24.28
CA VAL A 144 12.23 2.38 -25.73
C VAL A 144 11.84 3.82 -26.09
N PRO A 145 12.28 4.35 -27.25
CA PRO A 145 12.06 5.75 -27.63
C PRO A 145 10.59 6.17 -27.60
N GLU A 146 9.69 5.26 -28.00
CA GLU A 146 8.26 5.49 -28.02
C GLU A 146 7.73 5.77 -26.62
N LEU A 147 8.16 4.99 -25.61
CA LEU A 147 7.75 5.18 -24.21
C LEU A 147 8.33 6.47 -23.64
N GLN A 148 9.58 6.81 -23.98
CA GLN A 148 10.17 8.09 -23.59
C GLN A 148 9.38 9.29 -24.15
N GLY A 149 8.88 9.19 -25.39
CA GLY A 149 8.06 10.22 -26.01
C GLY A 149 6.70 10.40 -25.33
N ARG A 150 6.16 9.35 -24.71
CA ARG A 150 4.87 9.39 -24.01
C ARG A 150 4.99 9.75 -22.52
N LEU A 151 6.20 9.68 -21.95
CA LEU A 151 6.53 10.12 -20.61
C LEU A 151 7.56 11.26 -20.66
N PRO A 152 7.21 12.42 -21.26
CA PRO A 152 8.17 13.49 -21.55
C PRO A 152 8.58 14.29 -20.30
N ILE A 153 7.72 14.34 -19.29
CA ILE A 153 7.98 15.09 -18.05
C ILE A 153 8.79 14.20 -17.12
N ARG A 154 9.99 14.68 -16.75
CA ARG A 154 10.88 13.97 -15.84
C ARG A 154 11.12 14.81 -14.60
N VAL A 155 10.93 14.17 -13.44
CA VAL A 155 11.16 14.78 -12.13
C VAL A 155 12.14 13.89 -11.38
N GLU A 156 13.20 14.48 -10.86
CA GLU A 156 14.16 13.82 -9.98
C GLU A 156 13.81 14.16 -8.54
N LEU A 157 13.57 13.14 -7.71
CA LEU A 157 13.32 13.30 -6.29
C LEU A 157 14.66 13.43 -5.58
N LYS A 158 14.78 14.45 -4.72
CA LYS A 158 15.96 14.65 -3.87
C LYS A 158 15.95 13.68 -2.70
N ALA A 159 17.15 13.35 -2.19
CA ALA A 159 17.27 12.65 -0.92
C ALA A 159 16.64 13.48 0.21
N LEU A 160 16.04 12.80 1.18
CA LEU A 160 15.42 13.42 2.35
C LEU A 160 16.50 14.00 3.25
N THR A 161 16.26 15.20 3.78
CA THR A 161 17.10 15.84 4.79
C THR A 161 16.67 15.43 6.21
N PRO A 162 17.48 15.68 7.26
CA PRO A 162 17.03 15.44 8.64
C PRO A 162 15.72 16.14 8.99
N GLU A 163 15.53 17.37 8.49
CA GLU A 163 14.30 18.14 8.70
C GLU A 163 13.10 17.50 8.00
N ASP A 164 13.31 16.91 6.81
CA ASP A 164 12.24 16.16 6.13
C ASP A 164 11.84 14.91 6.92
N PHE A 165 12.80 14.18 7.49
CA PHE A 165 12.53 13.04 8.36
C PHE A 165 11.76 13.44 9.62
N GLU A 166 12.12 14.57 10.24
CA GLU A 166 11.41 15.10 11.41
C GLU A 166 9.96 15.44 11.07
N ARG A 167 9.72 16.10 9.93
CA ARG A 167 8.38 16.41 9.43
C ARG A 167 7.57 15.16 9.12
N ILE A 168 8.17 14.15 8.52
CA ILE A 168 7.49 12.86 8.23
C ILE A 168 7.04 12.15 9.51
N LEU A 169 7.78 12.30 10.60
CA LEU A 169 7.43 11.71 11.89
C LEU A 169 6.30 12.46 12.61
N GLN A 170 6.04 13.73 12.28
CA GLN A 170 5.11 14.60 13.04
C GLN A 170 3.90 15.07 12.24
N GLU A 171 4.07 15.51 10.98
CA GLU A 171 3.03 16.24 10.24
C GLU A 171 1.91 15.37 9.65
N PRO A 172 2.16 14.15 9.14
CA PRO A 172 1.12 13.36 8.52
C PRO A 172 0.06 12.92 9.52
N HIS A 173 -1.21 12.91 9.12
CA HIS A 173 -2.26 12.22 9.86
C HIS A 173 -1.91 10.74 10.00
N ALA A 174 -2.03 10.21 11.20
CA ALA A 174 -1.55 8.87 11.55
C ALA A 174 -0.06 8.70 11.22
N SER A 175 0.77 9.64 11.68
CA SER A 175 2.22 9.56 11.60
C SER A 175 2.74 8.25 12.22
N LEU A 176 3.96 7.83 11.88
CA LEU A 176 4.52 6.59 12.45
C LEU A 176 4.57 6.64 13.98
N THR A 177 4.88 7.78 14.56
CA THR A 177 4.88 7.98 16.03
C THR A 177 3.49 7.76 16.62
N GLU A 178 2.45 8.33 16.00
CA GLU A 178 1.06 8.13 16.42
C GLU A 178 0.60 6.66 16.27
N GLN A 179 1.03 5.99 15.18
CA GLN A 179 0.70 4.58 14.98
C GLN A 179 1.28 3.69 16.08
N TYR A 180 2.57 3.87 16.43
CA TYR A 180 3.20 3.10 17.50
C TYR A 180 2.62 3.43 18.88
N GLN A 181 2.29 4.70 19.16
CA GLN A 181 1.57 5.08 20.36
C GLN A 181 0.21 4.38 20.46
N ALA A 182 -0.57 4.39 19.38
CA ALA A 182 -1.86 3.73 19.35
C ALA A 182 -1.73 2.20 19.50
N LEU A 183 -0.71 1.59 18.88
CA LEU A 183 -0.44 0.16 18.96
C LEU A 183 -0.12 -0.27 20.40
N LEU A 184 0.83 0.38 21.05
CA LEU A 184 1.22 0.05 22.45
C LEU A 184 0.12 0.36 23.46
N LYS A 185 -0.71 1.35 23.16
CA LYS A 185 -1.89 1.64 23.99
C LYS A 185 -2.91 0.49 23.99
N THR A 186 -2.97 -0.34 22.94
CA THR A 186 -3.85 -1.52 22.94
C THR A 186 -3.42 -2.57 23.96
N GLU A 187 -2.12 -2.61 24.29
CA GLU A 187 -1.54 -3.46 25.33
C GLU A 187 -1.56 -2.79 26.72
N GLY A 188 -2.16 -1.60 26.84
CA GLY A 188 -2.25 -0.84 28.08
C GLY A 188 -1.01 0.00 28.39
N LEU A 189 -0.03 0.11 27.48
CA LEU A 189 1.19 0.86 27.67
C LEU A 189 1.12 2.20 26.95
N ASN A 190 1.38 3.29 27.66
CA ASN A 190 1.47 4.63 27.05
C ASN A 190 2.94 4.98 26.80
N ILE A 191 3.25 5.44 25.59
CA ILE A 191 4.53 6.02 25.21
C ILE A 191 4.33 7.44 24.70
N GLU A 192 5.33 8.29 24.86
CA GLU A 192 5.34 9.67 24.37
C GLU A 192 6.67 9.97 23.69
N PHE A 193 6.62 10.40 22.43
CA PHE A 193 7.81 10.85 21.70
C PHE A 193 8.04 12.33 22.00
N LEU A 194 9.17 12.65 22.61
CA LEU A 194 9.59 14.02 22.85
C LEU A 194 10.24 14.65 21.61
N ALA A 195 10.20 15.96 21.52
CA ALA A 195 10.72 16.69 20.35
C ALA A 195 12.22 16.43 20.09
N ASP A 196 13.02 16.32 21.14
CA ASP A 196 14.44 15.99 21.07
C ASP A 196 14.69 14.53 20.63
N GLY A 197 13.82 13.60 21.06
CA GLY A 197 13.84 12.20 20.63
C GLY A 197 13.51 12.08 19.15
N ILE A 198 12.46 12.76 18.65
CA ILE A 198 12.07 12.77 17.24
C ILE A 198 13.22 13.36 16.39
N LYS A 199 13.79 14.48 16.80
CA LYS A 199 14.93 15.09 16.12
C LYS A 199 16.12 14.13 16.03
N ARG A 200 16.44 13.47 17.15
CA ARG A 200 17.55 12.52 17.19
C ARG A 200 17.32 11.30 16.29
N LEU A 201 16.09 10.78 16.26
CA LEU A 201 15.68 9.69 15.36
C LEU A 201 15.82 10.09 13.89
N ALA A 202 15.40 11.31 13.53
CA ALA A 202 15.56 11.87 12.19
C ALA A 202 17.03 11.99 11.76
N GLU A 203 17.90 12.49 12.65
CA GLU A 203 19.35 12.56 12.40
C GLU A 203 19.98 11.18 12.16
N ILE A 204 19.60 10.17 12.97
CA ILE A 204 20.08 8.80 12.80
C ILE A 204 19.59 8.22 11.47
N ALA A 205 18.30 8.43 11.11
CA ALA A 205 17.75 7.97 9.85
C ALA A 205 18.53 8.53 8.65
N TYR A 206 18.82 9.81 8.69
CA TYR A 206 19.63 10.47 7.67
C TYR A 206 21.04 9.87 7.60
N GLN A 207 21.74 9.77 8.73
CA GLN A 207 23.11 9.24 8.79
C GLN A 207 23.19 7.79 8.29
N VAL A 208 22.22 6.95 8.62
CA VAL A 208 22.18 5.56 8.15
C VAL A 208 21.93 5.52 6.64
N ASN A 209 21.01 6.33 6.11
CA ASN A 209 20.79 6.42 4.66
C ASN A 209 22.00 6.97 3.89
N GLU A 210 22.84 7.83 4.48
CA GLU A 210 24.09 8.27 3.86
C GLU A 210 25.16 7.20 3.83
N LYS A 211 25.25 6.39 4.88
CA LYS A 211 26.30 5.37 5.04
C LYS A 211 25.96 4.03 4.38
N THR A 212 24.69 3.76 4.17
CA THR A 212 24.19 2.51 3.59
C THR A 212 23.37 2.79 2.32
N GLU A 213 22.56 1.84 1.87
CA GLU A 213 21.61 2.08 0.80
C GLU A 213 20.54 3.09 1.24
N ASN A 214 20.35 4.13 0.42
CA ASN A 214 19.31 5.13 0.68
C ASN A 214 17.93 4.57 0.32
N ILE A 215 17.18 4.13 1.32
CA ILE A 215 15.80 3.63 1.18
C ILE A 215 14.74 4.68 1.54
N GLY A 216 15.15 5.94 1.65
CA GLY A 216 14.26 7.06 1.95
C GLY A 216 13.56 6.91 3.29
N ALA A 217 12.27 7.30 3.35
CA ALA A 217 11.47 7.27 4.56
C ALA A 217 11.21 5.85 5.12
N ARG A 218 11.39 4.79 4.32
CA ARG A 218 11.28 3.40 4.82
C ARG A 218 12.25 3.12 5.95
N ARG A 219 13.39 3.85 6.01
CA ARG A 219 14.35 3.74 7.11
C ARG A 219 13.73 4.01 8.49
N LEU A 220 12.75 4.91 8.56
CA LEU A 220 12.07 5.21 9.81
C LEU A 220 11.33 4.01 10.40
N HIS A 221 10.72 3.16 9.57
CA HIS A 221 10.07 1.93 10.05
C HIS A 221 11.08 1.00 10.73
N THR A 222 12.20 0.70 10.05
CA THR A 222 13.25 -0.17 10.60
C THR A 222 13.84 0.37 11.91
N LEU A 223 14.04 1.70 11.98
CA LEU A 223 14.57 2.33 13.19
C LEU A 223 13.57 2.31 14.33
N LEU A 224 12.29 2.59 14.07
CA LEU A 224 11.24 2.54 15.09
C LEU A 224 10.98 1.12 15.59
N GLU A 225 10.98 0.13 14.70
CA GLU A 225 10.91 -1.29 15.08
C GLU A 225 12.03 -1.65 16.06
N ARG A 226 13.27 -1.28 15.73
CA ARG A 226 14.42 -1.54 16.59
C ARG A 226 14.38 -0.74 17.89
N LEU A 227 14.00 0.53 17.82
CA LEU A 227 13.88 1.42 18.99
C LEU A 227 12.90 0.91 20.03
N LEU A 228 11.78 0.34 19.57
CA LEU A 228 10.68 -0.09 20.42
C LEU A 228 10.62 -1.62 20.62
N GLU A 229 11.62 -2.37 20.14
CA GLU A 229 11.66 -3.83 20.20
C GLU A 229 11.47 -4.35 21.64
N GLU A 230 12.28 -3.86 22.60
CA GLU A 230 12.21 -4.27 24.00
C GLU A 230 10.89 -3.86 24.66
N VAL A 231 10.43 -2.64 24.41
CA VAL A 231 9.18 -2.11 24.96
C VAL A 231 7.98 -2.86 24.39
N SER A 232 7.99 -3.17 23.10
CA SER A 232 6.93 -3.93 22.45
C SER A 232 6.86 -5.37 22.95
N PHE A 233 8.01 -6.00 23.16
CA PHE A 233 8.08 -7.38 23.69
C PHE A 233 7.58 -7.45 25.14
N SER A 234 7.93 -6.46 25.95
CA SER A 234 7.61 -6.42 27.40
C SER A 234 6.33 -5.63 27.70
N ALA A 235 5.56 -5.20 26.69
CA ALA A 235 4.45 -4.25 26.86
C ALA A 235 3.41 -4.70 27.89
N GLY A 236 3.01 -5.98 27.88
CA GLY A 236 2.05 -6.54 28.82
C GLY A 236 2.57 -6.56 30.28
N ASP A 237 3.85 -6.86 30.47
CA ASP A 237 4.49 -6.87 31.79
C ASP A 237 4.68 -5.44 32.32
N LEU A 238 5.15 -4.54 31.45
CA LEU A 238 5.32 -3.12 31.76
C LEU A 238 4.00 -2.43 32.11
N ALA A 239 2.93 -2.73 31.36
CA ALA A 239 1.60 -2.19 31.64
C ALA A 239 1.07 -2.57 33.04
N SER A 240 1.48 -3.74 33.55
CA SER A 240 1.08 -4.21 34.88
C SER A 240 1.89 -3.59 36.03
N THR A 241 3.09 -3.07 35.72
CA THR A 241 4.06 -2.58 36.74
C THR A 241 4.27 -1.06 36.67
N HIS A 242 3.97 -0.42 35.57
CA HIS A 242 4.09 1.04 35.40
C HIS A 242 2.84 1.76 35.89
N ASP A 243 3.00 2.63 36.89
CA ASP A 243 2.00 3.60 37.31
C ASP A 243 1.75 4.59 36.15
N GLU A 244 0.65 4.51 35.45
CA GLU A 244 0.01 5.40 34.46
C GLU A 244 0.88 6.43 33.68
N ALA A 245 2.16 6.61 34.05
CA ALA A 245 3.07 7.58 33.43
C ALA A 245 3.57 7.05 32.07
N PRO A 246 3.52 7.85 31.00
CA PRO A 246 4.00 7.41 29.69
C PRO A 246 5.54 7.22 29.71
N ILE A 247 6.01 6.19 29.00
CA ILE A 247 7.45 6.02 28.73
C ILE A 247 7.87 7.13 27.75
N GLN A 248 8.79 7.98 28.19
CA GLN A 248 9.28 9.10 27.38
C GLN A 248 10.40 8.64 26.45
N ILE A 249 10.20 8.85 25.16
CA ILE A 249 11.18 8.58 24.12
C ILE A 249 11.90 9.89 23.79
N ASP A 250 12.93 10.19 24.60
CA ASP A 250 13.82 11.35 24.46
C ASP A 250 15.08 11.02 23.66
N ALA A 251 15.96 11.98 23.47
CA ALA A 251 17.23 11.79 22.78
C ALA A 251 18.16 10.79 23.46
N ALA A 252 18.11 10.69 24.81
CA ALA A 252 18.91 9.74 25.56
C ALA A 252 18.43 8.31 25.33
N TYR A 253 17.10 8.10 25.34
CA TYR A 253 16.48 6.81 25.01
C TYR A 253 16.85 6.37 23.59
N VAL A 254 16.72 7.26 22.59
CA VAL A 254 17.08 6.98 21.21
C VAL A 254 18.56 6.61 21.09
N ASN A 255 19.45 7.32 21.76
CA ASN A 255 20.88 7.01 21.71
C ASN A 255 21.23 5.67 22.37
N SER A 256 20.56 5.28 23.46
CA SER A 256 20.82 4.01 24.12
C SER A 256 20.43 2.79 23.29
N HIS A 257 19.38 2.91 22.48
CA HIS A 257 18.86 1.77 21.68
C HIS A 257 19.37 1.77 20.23
N LEU A 258 19.70 2.94 19.68
CA LEU A 258 20.14 3.10 18.29
C LEU A 258 21.57 3.64 18.12
N GLY A 259 22.26 3.99 19.24
CA GLY A 259 23.59 4.60 19.17
C GLY A 259 24.64 3.73 18.48
N GLU A 260 24.56 2.43 18.65
CA GLU A 260 25.45 1.48 17.96
C GLU A 260 25.17 1.41 16.46
N LEU A 261 23.95 1.66 16.00
CA LEU A 261 23.55 1.63 14.58
C LEU A 261 24.17 2.79 13.79
N SER A 262 24.51 3.88 14.44
CA SER A 262 25.27 4.97 13.83
C SER A 262 26.73 4.57 13.54
N LEU A 263 27.23 3.50 14.15
CA LEU A 263 28.61 3.03 14.11
C LEU A 263 28.81 1.73 13.33
N ILE A 264 27.77 0.88 13.15
CA ILE A 264 27.90 -0.46 12.58
C ILE A 264 27.11 -0.57 11.27
N HIS A 265 27.65 -1.30 10.30
CA HIS A 265 26.96 -1.78 9.11
C HIS A 265 25.73 -2.59 9.51
N ILE A 266 24.53 -2.03 9.33
CA ILE A 266 23.31 -2.81 9.35
C ILE A 266 23.29 -3.58 8.04
N SER A 267 23.78 -4.83 8.05
CA SER A 267 23.44 -5.77 7.01
C SER A 267 21.93 -6.05 7.13
N GLU A 268 21.16 -5.65 6.14
CA GLU A 268 19.79 -6.16 6.00
C GLU A 268 19.83 -7.69 6.08
N PRO A 269 18.93 -8.33 6.83
CA PRO A 269 18.77 -9.78 6.74
C PRO A 269 18.45 -10.09 5.27
N THR A 270 19.40 -10.65 4.57
CA THR A 270 19.22 -11.11 3.21
C THR A 270 18.07 -12.10 3.23
N ARG A 271 17.11 -11.92 2.33
CA ARG A 271 15.90 -12.74 2.13
C ARG A 271 16.17 -14.25 2.00
N GLN A 272 17.43 -14.67 2.12
CA GLN A 272 17.90 -16.06 2.02
C GLN A 272 17.90 -16.84 3.34
N GLU A 273 17.78 -16.20 4.51
CA GLU A 273 17.75 -16.91 5.79
C GLU A 273 16.34 -17.29 6.29
N ALA A 274 15.28 -16.89 5.57
CA ALA A 274 13.91 -17.24 5.90
C ALA A 274 13.40 -18.53 5.22
N ILE A 275 14.28 -19.28 4.51
CA ILE A 275 13.94 -20.58 3.90
C ILE A 275 15.07 -21.58 4.30
N SER A 276 15.06 -21.97 5.54
CA SER A 276 15.76 -23.17 6.03
C SER A 276 14.88 -23.85 7.08
#